data_22af2b0a3808fa8e12a7b83a58235135
#
_entry.id   22af2b0a3808fa8e12a7b83a58235135
#
_cell.length_a   1.000
_cell.length_b   1.000
_cell.length_c   1.000
_cell.angle_alpha   90.00
_cell.angle_beta   90.00
_cell.angle_gamma   90.00
#
_symmetry.space_group_name_H-M   'P 1'
#
loop_
_entity.id
_entity.type
_entity.pdbx_description
1 polymer ?
#
loop_
_entity_poly.entity_id
_entity_poly.type
_entity_poly.pdbx_seq_one_letter_code
_entity_poly.pdbx_strand_id
1 'polypeptide(L)'
;MPVPAAMRIGPALAHEPRTTAVDATTLDRKLMFGYQGWFGCPEDGSPLRAWEHWFRRGEQAAAATVRVDMWPDVSELAADERCATPLTLPGGRQAELYSAYNPKTVDRHFRWMQEYDLAGVFLQRFTVRLDNAAVLGFRDGVARNVRSAAESHGRVFAIMYDISGHPGESVTEAVKRDWVYAVDTLRVTDSPRYLRHRGRPLLAIWGFGFLDRSPTPEQAAELIEFFKNHPNPRYRVTLLGGIPARWRTLIRDSRPDPKWARVYRSFDIVSPWTIGRFRDTEGIDRFYADEVTKDLVETRRLGLEYMPVVYPGFSWHNMNRTAPFNRIPRRGGRFYWRQVERALRAGNTMMYGAMFDEVDEGTAMFKVAASARDAPTEVPVVTLDVDGEPLPSDWYLRLAREAQKKLRNVRTASLSR
;
A
#
# COMPACT_ATOMS: atom_id res chain seq x y z
N MET A 1 28.15 6.70 -9.78
CA MET A 1 28.70 5.36 -9.48
C MET A 1 27.91 4.34 -10.27
N PRO A 2 28.53 3.31 -10.88
CA PRO A 2 27.79 2.31 -11.64
C PRO A 2 26.82 1.55 -10.70
N VAL A 3 25.68 1.15 -11.27
CA VAL A 3 24.68 0.31 -10.59
C VAL A 3 25.38 -0.91 -9.98
N PRO A 4 25.21 -1.22 -8.69
CA PRO A 4 25.82 -2.40 -8.10
C PRO A 4 25.47 -3.65 -8.92
N ALA A 5 26.41 -4.58 -9.09
CA ALA A 5 26.20 -5.81 -9.88
C ALA A 5 24.96 -6.61 -9.44
N ALA A 6 24.51 -6.45 -8.18
CA ALA A 6 23.26 -7.01 -7.66
C ALA A 6 21.98 -6.40 -8.28
N MET A 7 22.06 -5.25 -8.96
CA MET A 7 20.94 -4.59 -9.65
C MET A 7 20.92 -4.81 -11.16
N ARG A 8 21.84 -5.57 -11.71
CA ARG A 8 21.71 -6.04 -13.10
C ARG A 8 20.61 -7.11 -13.15
N ILE A 9 19.38 -6.66 -13.12
CA ILE A 9 18.22 -7.48 -13.43
C ILE A 9 18.28 -7.64 -14.94
N GLY A 10 18.67 -8.82 -15.41
CA GLY A 10 18.77 -9.14 -16.84
C GLY A 10 17.45 -8.88 -17.57
N PRO A 11 17.48 -8.85 -18.93
CA PRO A 11 16.25 -8.74 -19.72
C PRO A 11 15.24 -9.76 -19.22
N ALA A 12 13.95 -9.43 -19.34
CA ALA A 12 12.86 -10.30 -18.93
C ALA A 12 13.08 -11.70 -19.52
N LEU A 13 13.67 -12.59 -18.74
CA LEU A 13 13.58 -14.01 -19.07
C LEU A 13 12.10 -14.33 -18.98
N ALA A 14 11.56 -14.87 -20.08
CA ALA A 14 10.26 -15.52 -20.09
C ALA A 14 10.31 -16.62 -19.01
N HIS A 15 9.87 -16.25 -17.81
CA HIS A 15 9.77 -17.17 -16.71
C HIS A 15 8.34 -17.65 -16.70
N GLU A 16 8.15 -18.94 -16.75
CA GLU A 16 6.82 -19.51 -16.52
C GLU A 16 6.28 -18.95 -15.19
N PRO A 17 5.09 -18.33 -15.21
CA PRO A 17 4.51 -17.79 -13.98
C PRO A 17 4.38 -18.92 -12.97
N ARG A 18 4.83 -18.71 -11.74
CA ARG A 18 4.57 -19.67 -10.67
C ARG A 18 3.07 -19.80 -10.49
N THR A 19 2.52 -20.91 -10.92
CA THR A 19 1.09 -21.25 -10.81
C THR A 19 0.67 -21.59 -9.38
N THR A 20 1.64 -21.70 -8.45
CA THR A 20 1.37 -22.07 -7.06
C THR A 20 0.73 -20.90 -6.30
N ALA A 21 -0.40 -21.20 -5.68
CA ALA A 21 -1.08 -20.26 -4.78
C ALA A 21 -0.19 -19.89 -3.59
N VAL A 22 -0.24 -18.62 -3.20
CA VAL A 22 0.45 -18.12 -2.00
C VAL A 22 -0.20 -18.72 -0.75
N ASP A 23 0.61 -19.11 0.22
CA ASP A 23 0.10 -19.57 1.51
C ASP A 23 -0.65 -18.42 2.23
N ALA A 24 -1.94 -18.62 2.44
CA ALA A 24 -2.82 -17.65 3.09
C ALA A 24 -2.90 -17.80 4.63
N THR A 25 -2.15 -18.74 5.21
CA THR A 25 -2.24 -19.05 6.65
C THR A 25 -1.28 -18.24 7.50
N THR A 26 -0.30 -17.59 6.88
CA THR A 26 0.71 -16.78 7.56
C THR A 26 1.12 -15.55 6.77
N LEU A 27 1.48 -14.47 7.47
CA LEU A 27 2.12 -13.28 6.91
C LEU A 27 3.64 -13.46 6.72
N ASP A 28 4.23 -14.48 7.36
CA ASP A 28 5.67 -14.72 7.26
C ASP A 28 6.15 -14.86 5.83
N ARG A 29 7.34 -14.30 5.57
CA ARG A 29 8.04 -14.35 4.28
C ARG A 29 7.26 -13.72 3.13
N LYS A 30 6.42 -12.71 3.45
CA LYS A 30 5.64 -11.97 2.46
C LYS A 30 6.01 -10.50 2.44
N LEU A 31 6.18 -9.99 1.21
CA LEU A 31 6.11 -8.58 0.89
C LEU A 31 4.66 -8.32 0.43
N MET A 32 3.90 -7.67 1.29
CA MET A 32 2.52 -7.28 1.03
C MET A 32 2.47 -5.82 0.63
N PHE A 33 1.69 -5.49 -0.39
CA PHE A 33 1.54 -4.10 -0.83
C PHE A 33 0.25 -3.48 -0.34
N GLY A 34 0.28 -2.19 0.02
CA GLY A 34 -0.95 -1.44 0.11
C GLY A 34 -1.58 -1.29 -1.28
N TYR A 35 -2.86 -1.53 -1.39
CA TYR A 35 -3.66 -1.36 -2.59
C TYR A 35 -4.75 -0.34 -2.31
N GLN A 36 -4.65 0.84 -2.93
CA GLN A 36 -5.57 1.93 -2.68
C GLN A 36 -6.97 1.61 -3.24
N GLY A 37 -7.03 1.13 -4.49
CA GLY A 37 -8.28 0.74 -5.12
C GLY A 37 -9.32 1.86 -5.17
N TRP A 38 -8.90 3.11 -5.10
CA TRP A 38 -9.79 4.28 -4.99
C TRP A 38 -9.98 5.05 -6.29
N PHE A 39 -9.25 4.69 -7.34
CA PHE A 39 -9.33 5.36 -8.64
C PHE A 39 -10.61 4.99 -9.37
N GLY A 40 -11.39 6.01 -9.76
CA GLY A 40 -12.68 5.83 -10.44
C GLY A 40 -12.85 6.77 -11.62
N CYS A 41 -13.71 6.37 -12.56
CA CYS A 41 -14.06 7.11 -13.78
C CYS A 41 -15.56 7.39 -13.82
N PRO A 42 -16.01 8.44 -14.53
CA PRO A 42 -17.44 8.77 -14.62
C PRO A 42 -18.31 7.65 -15.21
N GLU A 43 -17.76 6.88 -16.17
CA GLU A 43 -18.48 5.86 -16.95
C GLU A 43 -18.11 4.43 -16.57
N ASP A 44 -17.50 4.22 -15.39
CA ASP A 44 -17.06 2.91 -14.92
C ASP A 44 -18.19 1.99 -14.41
N GLY A 45 -19.43 2.47 -14.45
CA GLY A 45 -20.60 1.76 -13.93
C GLY A 45 -20.74 1.80 -12.40
N SER A 46 -19.84 2.49 -11.71
CA SER A 46 -19.91 2.65 -10.26
C SER A 46 -21.01 3.63 -9.84
N PRO A 47 -21.50 3.54 -8.59
CA PRO A 47 -22.46 4.50 -8.07
C PRO A 47 -21.88 5.92 -7.90
N LEU A 48 -20.57 6.12 -7.99
CA LEU A 48 -19.94 7.43 -7.89
C LEU A 48 -20.14 8.30 -9.13
N ARG A 49 -20.11 7.70 -10.32
CA ARG A 49 -20.29 8.37 -11.63
C ARG A 49 -19.42 9.63 -11.76
N ALA A 50 -18.21 9.61 -11.27
CA ALA A 50 -17.29 10.75 -11.21
C ALA A 50 -15.84 10.28 -11.28
N TRP A 51 -14.96 11.21 -11.66
CA TRP A 51 -13.54 11.03 -11.44
C TRP A 51 -13.25 10.98 -9.93
N GLU A 52 -12.69 9.91 -9.45
CA GLU A 52 -12.23 9.79 -8.05
C GLU A 52 -10.71 9.59 -8.03
N HIS A 53 -10.02 10.40 -7.25
CA HIS A 53 -8.56 10.48 -7.08
C HIS A 53 -7.71 10.90 -8.30
N TRP A 54 -8.18 10.76 -9.53
CA TRP A 54 -7.46 11.22 -10.73
C TRP A 54 -7.42 12.74 -10.85
N PHE A 55 -8.54 13.39 -10.59
CA PHE A 55 -8.74 14.83 -10.65
C PHE A 55 -9.30 15.36 -9.34
N ARG A 56 -9.24 16.67 -9.14
CA ARG A 56 -9.85 17.31 -7.97
C ARG A 56 -11.34 17.07 -7.97
N ARG A 57 -11.80 16.55 -6.85
CA ARG A 57 -13.19 16.15 -6.70
C ARG A 57 -14.15 17.33 -6.83
N GLY A 58 -15.21 17.14 -7.62
CA GLY A 58 -16.24 18.16 -7.88
C GLY A 58 -15.81 19.22 -8.88
N GLU A 59 -14.60 19.15 -9.44
CA GLU A 59 -14.12 20.02 -10.49
C GLU A 59 -14.14 19.31 -11.86
N GLN A 60 -14.18 20.08 -12.94
CA GLN A 60 -14.04 19.53 -14.28
C GLN A 60 -12.66 18.93 -14.48
N ALA A 61 -12.59 17.77 -15.11
CA ALA A 61 -11.32 17.15 -15.47
C ALA A 61 -10.52 18.07 -16.44
N ALA A 62 -9.36 18.48 -16.06
CA ALA A 62 -8.45 19.35 -16.82
C ALA A 62 -7.02 19.24 -16.27
N ALA A 63 -6.05 19.74 -17.00
CA ALA A 63 -4.65 19.76 -16.53
C ALA A 63 -4.48 20.43 -15.15
N ALA A 64 -5.21 21.50 -14.88
CA ALA A 64 -5.16 22.22 -13.60
C ALA A 64 -5.72 21.42 -12.41
N THR A 65 -6.56 20.44 -12.67
CA THR A 65 -7.25 19.65 -11.63
C THR A 65 -6.68 18.25 -11.45
N VAL A 66 -5.67 17.86 -12.24
CA VAL A 66 -4.93 16.58 -12.06
C VAL A 66 -4.33 16.52 -10.65
N ARG A 67 -4.46 15.35 -10.02
CA ARG A 67 -3.94 15.10 -8.67
C ARG A 67 -2.75 14.15 -8.65
N VAL A 68 -2.56 13.36 -9.71
CA VAL A 68 -1.55 12.30 -9.73
C VAL A 68 -0.19 12.81 -10.16
N ASP A 69 0.85 12.36 -9.50
CA ASP A 69 2.25 12.68 -9.84
C ASP A 69 2.91 11.60 -10.71
N MET A 70 2.28 10.45 -10.90
CA MET A 70 2.69 9.44 -11.88
C MET A 70 1.52 9.10 -12.79
N TRP A 71 1.82 8.60 -14.00
CA TRP A 71 0.80 8.17 -14.96
C TRP A 71 0.83 6.65 -15.12
N PRO A 72 -0.31 5.94 -15.00
CA PRO A 72 -0.32 4.49 -15.18
C PRO A 72 -0.01 4.11 -16.62
N ASP A 73 0.70 3.02 -16.82
CA ASP A 73 0.83 2.38 -18.13
C ASP A 73 -0.43 1.56 -18.43
N VAL A 74 -1.27 2.09 -19.31
CA VAL A 74 -2.53 1.46 -19.70
C VAL A 74 -2.42 0.62 -20.98
N SER A 75 -1.21 0.38 -21.47
CA SER A 75 -0.97 -0.30 -22.76
C SER A 75 -1.52 -1.74 -22.82
N GLU A 76 -1.56 -2.43 -21.68
CA GLU A 76 -2.11 -3.77 -21.56
C GLU A 76 -3.62 -3.81 -21.26
N LEU A 77 -4.25 -2.67 -21.01
CA LEU A 77 -5.68 -2.56 -20.71
C LEU A 77 -6.49 -2.65 -22.01
N ALA A 78 -7.56 -3.43 -22.00
CA ALA A 78 -8.52 -3.45 -23.10
C ALA A 78 -9.29 -2.13 -23.20
N ALA A 79 -9.97 -1.88 -24.30
CA ALA A 79 -10.69 -0.62 -24.54
C ALA A 79 -11.75 -0.34 -23.46
N ASP A 80 -12.42 -1.36 -22.96
CA ASP A 80 -13.44 -1.26 -21.90
C ASP A 80 -12.89 -1.18 -20.47
N GLU A 81 -11.56 -1.20 -20.32
CA GLU A 81 -10.87 -0.93 -19.05
C GLU A 81 -10.37 0.51 -18.96
N ARG A 82 -10.36 1.25 -20.07
CA ARG A 82 -9.74 2.56 -20.22
C ARG A 82 -10.76 3.67 -20.20
N CYS A 83 -10.42 4.73 -19.49
CA CYS A 83 -11.22 5.95 -19.37
C CYS A 83 -10.51 7.09 -20.08
N ALA A 84 -11.14 7.64 -21.10
CA ALA A 84 -10.59 8.76 -21.85
C ALA A 84 -10.55 10.04 -21.00
N THR A 85 -9.43 10.76 -21.04
CA THR A 85 -9.26 12.04 -20.33
C THR A 85 -9.25 13.22 -21.32
N PRO A 86 -9.40 14.47 -20.88
CA PRO A 86 -9.22 15.64 -21.73
C PRO A 86 -7.76 15.98 -22.00
N LEU A 87 -6.81 15.16 -21.57
CA LEU A 87 -5.36 15.38 -21.73
C LEU A 87 -4.82 14.63 -22.93
N THR A 88 -3.64 15.05 -23.42
CA THR A 88 -3.00 14.50 -24.61
C THR A 88 -1.60 13.96 -24.31
N LEU A 89 -1.31 12.81 -24.86
CA LEU A 89 0.06 12.27 -24.96
C LEU A 89 0.81 12.92 -26.13
N PRO A 90 2.16 12.88 -26.13
CA PRO A 90 2.94 13.29 -27.29
C PRO A 90 2.44 12.64 -28.59
N GLY A 91 2.33 13.45 -29.66
CA GLY A 91 1.76 13.00 -30.94
C GLY A 91 0.24 13.13 -31.03
N GLY A 92 -0.42 13.79 -30.07
CA GLY A 92 -1.85 14.11 -30.13
C GLY A 92 -2.79 12.96 -29.78
N ARG A 93 -2.28 11.84 -29.27
CA ARG A 93 -3.11 10.74 -28.77
C ARG A 93 -3.76 11.15 -27.45
N GLN A 94 -5.01 10.74 -27.25
CA GLN A 94 -5.72 10.96 -25.99
C GLN A 94 -5.05 10.17 -24.85
N ALA A 95 -4.82 10.84 -23.72
CA ALA A 95 -4.37 10.17 -22.52
C ALA A 95 -5.52 9.46 -21.83
N GLU A 96 -5.28 8.25 -21.36
CA GLU A 96 -6.30 7.39 -20.75
C GLU A 96 -5.88 6.96 -19.34
N LEU A 97 -6.87 6.67 -18.52
CA LEU A 97 -6.76 6.21 -17.14
C LEU A 97 -7.60 4.94 -16.95
N TYR A 98 -7.74 4.47 -15.72
CA TYR A 98 -8.52 3.27 -15.40
C TYR A 98 -9.44 3.50 -14.19
N SER A 99 -10.35 2.54 -13.95
CA SER A 99 -11.10 2.45 -12.70
C SER A 99 -10.84 1.13 -12.00
N ALA A 100 -10.62 1.19 -10.67
CA ALA A 100 -10.56 0.01 -9.81
C ALA A 100 -11.94 -0.67 -9.62
N TYR A 101 -13.02 0.02 -9.98
CA TYR A 101 -14.37 -0.56 -10.01
C TYR A 101 -14.54 -1.53 -11.19
N ASN A 102 -13.73 -1.41 -12.23
CA ASN A 102 -13.72 -2.36 -13.34
C ASN A 102 -13.06 -3.68 -12.91
N PRO A 103 -13.78 -4.82 -12.90
CA PRO A 103 -13.22 -6.10 -12.45
C PRO A 103 -12.06 -6.59 -13.30
N LYS A 104 -12.03 -6.30 -14.61
CA LYS A 104 -10.94 -6.68 -15.51
C LYS A 104 -9.64 -6.00 -15.14
N THR A 105 -9.69 -4.74 -14.74
CA THR A 105 -8.52 -3.96 -14.31
C THR A 105 -7.91 -4.53 -13.03
N VAL A 106 -8.75 -4.85 -12.03
CA VAL A 106 -8.26 -5.47 -10.80
C VAL A 106 -7.74 -6.89 -11.06
N ASP A 107 -8.40 -7.67 -11.92
CA ASP A 107 -7.91 -8.98 -12.35
C ASP A 107 -6.51 -8.88 -12.98
N ARG A 108 -6.30 -7.89 -13.85
CA ARG A 108 -5.00 -7.59 -14.47
C ARG A 108 -3.92 -7.25 -13.44
N HIS A 109 -4.25 -6.44 -12.44
CA HIS A 109 -3.32 -6.12 -11.35
C HIS A 109 -2.89 -7.38 -10.59
N PHE A 110 -3.82 -8.29 -10.30
CA PHE A 110 -3.52 -9.55 -9.63
C PHE A 110 -2.80 -10.53 -10.54
N ARG A 111 -3.07 -10.53 -11.85
CA ARG A 111 -2.29 -11.24 -12.85
C ARG A 111 -0.84 -10.76 -12.85
N TRP A 112 -0.58 -9.45 -12.84
CA TRP A 112 0.78 -8.94 -12.69
C TRP A 112 1.41 -9.40 -11.38
N MET A 113 0.69 -9.39 -10.26
CA MET A 113 1.23 -9.93 -9.01
C MET A 113 1.61 -11.41 -9.14
N GLN A 114 0.84 -12.20 -9.88
CA GLN A 114 1.17 -13.60 -10.17
C GLN A 114 2.41 -13.72 -11.05
N GLU A 115 2.46 -13.00 -12.15
CA GLU A 115 3.57 -12.99 -13.10
C GLU A 115 4.91 -12.59 -12.46
N TYR A 116 4.85 -11.61 -11.55
CA TYR A 116 6.03 -11.13 -10.81
C TYR A 116 6.18 -11.79 -9.43
N ASP A 117 5.46 -12.88 -9.16
CA ASP A 117 5.59 -13.69 -7.93
C ASP A 117 5.43 -12.88 -6.63
N LEU A 118 4.58 -11.84 -6.64
CA LEU A 118 4.23 -11.04 -5.48
C LEU A 118 3.19 -11.77 -4.62
N ALA A 119 3.20 -11.54 -3.30
CA ALA A 119 2.33 -12.26 -2.39
C ALA A 119 0.87 -11.81 -2.49
N GLY A 120 0.61 -10.51 -2.47
CA GLY A 120 -0.73 -9.94 -2.49
C GLY A 120 -0.78 -8.56 -1.83
N VAL A 121 -1.96 -8.18 -1.35
CA VAL A 121 -2.24 -6.80 -0.94
C VAL A 121 -2.94 -6.66 0.41
N PHE A 122 -2.73 -5.50 1.04
CA PHE A 122 -3.65 -4.92 1.99
C PHE A 122 -4.58 -3.97 1.24
N LEU A 123 -5.84 -4.35 1.07
CA LEU A 123 -6.85 -3.48 0.47
C LEU A 123 -7.18 -2.35 1.44
N GLN A 124 -6.88 -1.12 1.04
CA GLN A 124 -7.19 0.06 1.83
C GLN A 124 -8.70 0.30 1.88
N ARG A 125 -9.22 0.48 3.09
CA ARG A 125 -10.62 0.81 3.34
C ARG A 125 -10.67 2.05 4.22
N PHE A 126 -10.77 3.20 3.55
CA PHE A 126 -10.84 4.49 4.23
C PHE A 126 -12.13 4.62 5.01
N THR A 127 -12.04 5.07 6.25
CA THR A 127 -13.24 5.24 7.10
C THR A 127 -14.03 6.51 6.77
N VAL A 128 -13.39 7.49 6.16
CA VAL A 128 -14.05 8.72 5.69
C VAL A 128 -15.16 8.37 4.70
N ARG A 129 -16.37 8.92 4.93
CA ARG A 129 -17.52 8.77 4.04
C ARG A 129 -18.07 7.35 3.90
N LEU A 130 -17.84 6.46 4.86
CA LEU A 130 -18.49 5.13 4.88
C LEU A 130 -20.01 5.19 5.06
N ASP A 131 -20.52 6.31 5.56
CA ASP A 131 -21.95 6.63 5.66
C ASP A 131 -22.58 7.08 4.32
N ASN A 132 -21.77 7.40 3.33
CA ASN A 132 -22.26 7.74 1.99
C ASN A 132 -22.44 6.46 1.16
N ALA A 133 -23.69 6.16 0.78
CA ALA A 133 -24.03 4.93 0.08
C ALA A 133 -23.29 4.74 -1.25
N ALA A 134 -23.04 5.81 -2.03
CA ALA A 134 -22.32 5.71 -3.29
C ALA A 134 -20.83 5.37 -3.06
N VAL A 135 -20.21 5.98 -2.05
CA VAL A 135 -18.82 5.69 -1.66
C VAL A 135 -18.68 4.27 -1.12
N LEU A 136 -19.59 3.86 -0.25
CA LEU A 136 -19.63 2.49 0.27
C LEU A 136 -19.80 1.49 -0.88
N GLY A 137 -20.77 1.72 -1.78
CA GLY A 137 -21.00 0.86 -2.94
C GLY A 137 -19.79 0.74 -3.87
N PHE A 138 -19.04 1.83 -4.09
CA PHE A 138 -17.80 1.80 -4.85
C PHE A 138 -16.76 0.93 -4.15
N ARG A 139 -16.47 1.16 -2.86
CA ARG A 139 -15.50 0.40 -2.08
C ARG A 139 -15.85 -1.08 -1.97
N ASP A 140 -17.13 -1.39 -1.87
CA ASP A 140 -17.62 -2.77 -1.84
C ASP A 140 -17.45 -3.46 -3.19
N GLY A 141 -17.66 -2.75 -4.29
CA GLY A 141 -17.38 -3.24 -5.65
C GLY A 141 -15.91 -3.59 -5.80
N VAL A 142 -15.02 -2.68 -5.40
CA VAL A 142 -13.56 -2.92 -5.40
C VAL A 142 -13.18 -4.10 -4.50
N ALA A 143 -13.77 -4.23 -3.31
CA ALA A 143 -13.48 -5.34 -2.41
C ALA A 143 -13.89 -6.70 -3.02
N ARG A 144 -15.04 -6.75 -3.72
CA ARG A 144 -15.46 -7.95 -4.47
C ARG A 144 -14.50 -8.27 -5.62
N ASN A 145 -14.04 -7.24 -6.36
CA ASN A 145 -13.08 -7.41 -7.44
C ASN A 145 -11.74 -7.95 -6.92
N VAL A 146 -11.22 -7.38 -5.83
CA VAL A 146 -9.97 -7.83 -5.18
C VAL A 146 -10.10 -9.27 -4.69
N ARG A 147 -11.21 -9.63 -4.06
CA ARG A 147 -11.46 -11.01 -3.63
C ARG A 147 -11.45 -11.97 -4.82
N SER A 148 -12.23 -11.68 -5.86
CA SER A 148 -12.33 -12.51 -7.06
C SER A 148 -10.98 -12.68 -7.75
N ALA A 149 -10.23 -11.59 -7.93
CA ALA A 149 -8.92 -11.61 -8.55
C ALA A 149 -7.88 -12.36 -7.70
N ALA A 150 -7.91 -12.20 -6.36
CA ALA A 150 -7.05 -12.96 -5.46
C ALA A 150 -7.31 -14.46 -5.55
N GLU A 151 -8.58 -14.87 -5.63
CA GLU A 151 -9.00 -16.27 -5.80
C GLU A 151 -8.54 -16.82 -7.16
N SER A 152 -8.72 -16.06 -8.25
CA SER A 152 -8.34 -16.47 -9.62
C SER A 152 -6.83 -16.63 -9.78
N HIS A 153 -6.04 -15.72 -9.21
CA HIS A 153 -4.58 -15.69 -9.41
C HIS A 153 -3.80 -16.31 -8.24
N GLY A 154 -4.48 -16.91 -7.26
CA GLY A 154 -3.82 -17.53 -6.11
C GLY A 154 -2.98 -16.57 -5.27
N ARG A 155 -3.34 -15.27 -5.23
CA ARG A 155 -2.69 -14.26 -4.38
C ARG A 155 -3.49 -14.09 -3.09
N VAL A 156 -2.94 -13.37 -2.11
CA VAL A 156 -3.65 -13.13 -0.85
C VAL A 156 -4.06 -11.67 -0.70
N PHE A 157 -5.08 -11.42 0.10
CA PHE A 157 -5.48 -10.08 0.48
C PHE A 157 -5.92 -10.02 1.94
N ALA A 158 -5.82 -8.85 2.53
CA ALA A 158 -6.41 -8.51 3.83
C ALA A 158 -6.95 -7.09 3.79
N ILE A 159 -7.90 -6.76 4.64
CA ILE A 159 -8.38 -5.38 4.78
C ILE A 159 -7.39 -4.58 5.62
N MET A 160 -7.16 -3.33 5.22
CA MET A 160 -6.46 -2.32 6.00
C MET A 160 -7.32 -1.06 6.12
N TYR A 161 -7.80 -0.77 7.32
CA TYR A 161 -8.49 0.49 7.55
C TYR A 161 -7.50 1.64 7.59
N ASP A 162 -7.82 2.72 6.88
CA ASP A 162 -7.21 4.02 7.04
C ASP A 162 -8.21 4.94 7.75
N ILE A 163 -7.83 5.41 8.94
CA ILE A 163 -8.68 6.27 9.77
C ILE A 163 -8.40 7.76 9.58
N SER A 164 -7.51 8.12 8.64
CA SER A 164 -7.18 9.51 8.37
C SER A 164 -8.37 10.32 7.85
N GLY A 165 -8.49 11.57 8.31
CA GLY A 165 -9.57 12.46 7.90
C GLY A 165 -10.96 12.13 8.47
N HIS A 166 -11.13 11.02 9.19
CA HIS A 166 -12.38 10.71 9.88
C HIS A 166 -12.46 11.51 11.21
N PRO A 167 -13.62 12.05 11.58
CA PRO A 167 -13.79 12.68 12.88
C PRO A 167 -13.52 11.70 14.02
N GLY A 168 -12.64 12.09 14.96
CA GLY A 168 -12.12 11.18 15.99
C GLY A 168 -13.15 10.55 16.89
N GLU A 169 -14.20 11.29 17.20
CA GLU A 169 -15.26 10.83 18.11
C GLU A 169 -16.06 9.64 17.57
N SER A 170 -16.15 9.49 16.23
CA SER A 170 -16.98 8.45 15.59
C SER A 170 -16.18 7.35 14.88
N VAL A 171 -14.87 7.50 14.74
CA VAL A 171 -14.07 6.60 13.91
C VAL A 171 -14.04 5.17 14.42
N THR A 172 -13.97 4.97 15.72
CA THR A 172 -13.92 3.63 16.31
C THR A 172 -15.20 2.85 16.06
N GLU A 173 -16.35 3.50 16.25
CA GLU A 173 -17.64 2.90 15.96
C GLU A 173 -17.88 2.67 14.46
N ALA A 174 -17.38 3.55 13.61
CA ALA A 174 -17.41 3.36 12.15
C ALA A 174 -16.63 2.12 11.74
N VAL A 175 -15.42 1.94 12.27
CA VAL A 175 -14.57 0.77 12.00
C VAL A 175 -15.19 -0.52 12.52
N LYS A 176 -15.75 -0.53 13.74
CA LYS A 176 -16.43 -1.71 14.32
C LYS A 176 -17.61 -2.15 13.44
N ARG A 177 -18.49 -1.22 13.09
CA ARG A 177 -19.67 -1.51 12.25
C ARG A 177 -19.26 -2.00 10.87
N ASP A 178 -18.29 -1.34 10.24
CA ASP A 178 -17.84 -1.74 8.91
C ASP A 178 -17.13 -3.09 8.90
N TRP A 179 -16.39 -3.44 9.96
CA TRP A 179 -15.79 -4.77 10.07
C TRP A 179 -16.85 -5.88 10.20
N VAL A 180 -17.87 -5.67 11.04
CA VAL A 180 -18.99 -6.61 11.14
C VAL A 180 -19.67 -6.75 9.75
N TYR A 181 -19.91 -5.64 9.06
CA TYR A 181 -20.47 -5.65 7.71
C TYR A 181 -19.55 -6.37 6.70
N ALA A 182 -18.25 -6.13 6.74
CA ALA A 182 -17.28 -6.78 5.86
C ALA A 182 -17.22 -8.30 6.08
N VAL A 183 -17.38 -8.76 7.32
CA VAL A 183 -17.40 -10.18 7.66
C VAL A 183 -18.74 -10.81 7.31
N ASP A 184 -19.87 -10.22 7.68
CA ASP A 184 -21.19 -10.85 7.59
C ASP A 184 -21.85 -10.65 6.23
N THR A 185 -21.69 -9.48 5.62
CA THR A 185 -22.36 -9.11 4.36
C THR A 185 -21.44 -9.29 3.16
N LEU A 186 -20.24 -8.69 3.19
CA LEU A 186 -19.27 -8.85 2.10
C LEU A 186 -18.57 -10.22 2.17
N ARG A 187 -18.58 -10.86 3.35
CA ARG A 187 -18.02 -12.18 3.58
C ARG A 187 -16.54 -12.28 3.18
N VAL A 188 -15.78 -11.20 3.40
CA VAL A 188 -14.38 -11.12 2.95
C VAL A 188 -13.51 -12.23 3.54
N THR A 189 -13.74 -12.59 4.81
CA THR A 189 -12.99 -13.62 5.54
C THR A 189 -13.36 -15.05 5.18
N ASP A 190 -14.43 -15.27 4.40
CA ASP A 190 -14.81 -16.58 3.87
C ASP A 190 -13.97 -16.98 2.65
N SER A 191 -13.26 -16.02 2.04
CA SER A 191 -12.35 -16.32 0.94
C SER A 191 -11.18 -17.19 1.42
N PRO A 192 -10.80 -18.27 0.69
CA PRO A 192 -9.60 -19.04 0.99
C PRO A 192 -8.32 -18.22 0.73
N ARG A 193 -8.44 -17.05 0.12
CA ARG A 193 -7.33 -16.12 -0.16
C ARG A 193 -7.26 -14.96 0.82
N TYR A 194 -8.22 -14.85 1.76
CA TYR A 194 -8.08 -13.87 2.85
C TYR A 194 -6.90 -14.27 3.75
N LEU A 195 -5.94 -13.36 3.89
CA LEU A 195 -4.72 -13.63 4.65
C LEU A 195 -5.02 -13.83 6.14
N ARG A 196 -4.53 -14.92 6.66
CA ARG A 196 -4.55 -15.24 8.09
C ARG A 196 -3.15 -15.15 8.67
N HIS A 197 -3.08 -14.95 9.96
CA HIS A 197 -1.84 -15.03 10.70
C HIS A 197 -2.14 -15.47 12.13
N ARG A 198 -1.30 -16.33 12.67
CA ARG A 198 -1.53 -16.92 14.01
C ARG A 198 -2.94 -17.54 14.18
N GLY A 199 -3.46 -18.15 13.12
CA GLY A 199 -4.76 -18.83 13.11
C GLY A 199 -5.99 -17.92 12.97
N ARG A 200 -5.83 -16.59 12.94
CA ARG A 200 -6.93 -15.60 12.82
C ARG A 200 -6.85 -14.84 11.50
N PRO A 201 -7.97 -14.30 10.98
CA PRO A 201 -7.92 -13.32 9.89
C PRO A 201 -6.98 -12.17 10.27
N LEU A 202 -6.15 -11.70 9.31
CA LEU A 202 -5.30 -10.55 9.50
C LEU A 202 -6.09 -9.28 9.18
N LEU A 203 -6.04 -8.30 10.07
CA LEU A 203 -6.59 -6.96 9.86
C LEU A 203 -5.51 -5.94 10.16
N ALA A 204 -5.40 -4.93 9.31
CA ALA A 204 -4.52 -3.80 9.56
C ALA A 204 -5.34 -2.52 9.82
N ILE A 205 -4.84 -1.65 10.69
CA ILE A 205 -5.39 -0.30 10.90
C ILE A 205 -4.24 0.69 10.89
N TRP A 206 -4.33 1.68 10.00
CA TRP A 206 -3.37 2.76 9.90
C TRP A 206 -3.98 4.08 10.39
N GLY A 207 -3.19 4.87 11.13
CA GLY A 207 -3.54 6.23 11.49
C GLY A 207 -3.59 6.55 12.99
N PHE A 208 -3.36 5.58 13.88
CA PHE A 208 -3.36 5.84 15.31
C PHE A 208 -2.13 6.62 15.79
N GLY A 209 -2.39 7.66 16.59
CA GLY A 209 -1.36 8.38 17.34
C GLY A 209 -0.47 9.31 16.53
N PHE A 210 -0.77 9.60 15.27
CA PHE A 210 -0.14 10.67 14.52
C PHE A 210 -0.60 12.04 15.04
N LEU A 211 0.23 13.10 14.88
CA LEU A 211 0.00 14.41 15.49
C LEU A 211 -1.33 15.04 15.08
N ASP A 212 -1.69 14.93 13.83
CA ASP A 212 -2.84 15.56 13.19
C ASP A 212 -4.08 14.66 13.14
N ARG A 213 -4.04 13.52 13.84
CA ARG A 213 -5.09 12.50 13.75
C ARG A 213 -5.67 12.15 15.11
N SER A 214 -6.87 11.69 15.07
CA SER A 214 -7.62 11.15 16.21
C SER A 214 -7.99 9.68 15.88
N PRO A 215 -8.28 8.82 16.78
CA PRO A 215 -9.00 8.99 18.06
C PRO A 215 -8.11 9.33 19.27
N THR A 216 -8.72 9.28 20.47
CA THR A 216 -7.97 9.31 21.73
C THR A 216 -7.29 7.96 22.03
N PRO A 217 -6.29 7.91 22.92
CA PRO A 217 -5.68 6.64 23.31
C PRO A 217 -6.69 5.63 23.89
N GLU A 218 -7.71 6.11 24.61
CA GLU A 218 -8.76 5.29 25.21
C GLU A 218 -9.64 4.66 24.12
N GLN A 219 -10.08 5.45 23.15
CA GLN A 219 -10.85 4.97 22.00
C GLN A 219 -10.05 3.97 21.15
N ALA A 220 -8.76 4.22 20.96
CA ALA A 220 -7.88 3.31 20.26
C ALA A 220 -7.74 1.97 21.01
N ALA A 221 -7.57 2.02 22.33
CA ALA A 221 -7.48 0.82 23.17
C ALA A 221 -8.79 0.01 23.15
N GLU A 222 -9.95 0.68 23.20
CA GLU A 222 -11.26 0.04 23.09
C GLU A 222 -11.43 -0.68 21.74
N LEU A 223 -11.01 -0.04 20.65
CA LEU A 223 -11.08 -0.65 19.31
C LEU A 223 -10.16 -1.88 19.20
N ILE A 224 -8.96 -1.82 19.75
CA ILE A 224 -8.04 -2.95 19.79
C ILE A 224 -8.63 -4.11 20.60
N GLU A 225 -9.25 -3.82 21.76
CA GLU A 225 -9.93 -4.80 22.59
C GLU A 225 -11.08 -5.48 21.84
N PHE A 226 -11.89 -4.70 21.13
CA PHE A 226 -12.94 -5.24 20.25
C PHE A 226 -12.39 -6.29 19.28
N PHE A 227 -11.31 -5.99 18.58
CA PHE A 227 -10.74 -6.89 17.59
C PHE A 227 -10.06 -8.13 18.17
N LYS A 228 -9.44 -8.00 19.33
CA LYS A 228 -8.68 -9.10 19.93
C LYS A 228 -9.55 -10.05 20.72
N ASN A 229 -10.57 -9.54 21.44
CA ASN A 229 -11.32 -10.25 22.45
C ASN A 229 -12.85 -10.27 22.26
N HIS A 230 -13.34 -9.87 21.06
CA HIS A 230 -14.78 -9.89 20.77
C HIS A 230 -15.43 -11.22 21.16
N PRO A 231 -16.63 -11.23 21.80
CA PRO A 231 -17.31 -12.48 22.21
C PRO A 231 -17.56 -13.41 21.03
N ASN A 232 -17.99 -12.90 19.88
CA ASN A 232 -18.08 -13.71 18.66
C ASN A 232 -16.71 -13.88 18.01
N PRO A 233 -16.18 -15.12 17.93
CA PRO A 233 -14.83 -15.38 17.38
C PRO A 233 -14.68 -15.03 15.88
N ARG A 234 -15.79 -14.89 15.13
CA ARG A 234 -15.76 -14.50 13.71
C ARG A 234 -15.17 -13.10 13.49
N TYR A 235 -15.29 -12.21 14.47
CA TYR A 235 -14.79 -10.85 14.37
C TYR A 235 -13.39 -10.68 14.96
N ARG A 236 -12.85 -11.71 15.63
CA ARG A 236 -11.49 -11.67 16.17
C ARG A 236 -10.45 -11.75 15.07
N VAL A 237 -9.40 -10.97 15.21
CA VAL A 237 -8.32 -10.86 14.21
C VAL A 237 -6.94 -10.96 14.87
N THR A 238 -5.92 -11.22 14.05
CA THR A 238 -4.56 -10.79 14.33
C THR A 238 -4.44 -9.36 13.84
N LEU A 239 -4.05 -8.43 14.71
CA LEU A 239 -4.15 -7.00 14.45
C LEU A 239 -2.79 -6.37 14.17
N LEU A 240 -2.65 -5.77 12.98
CA LEU A 240 -1.49 -4.99 12.58
C LEU A 240 -1.79 -3.49 12.77
N GLY A 241 -0.91 -2.78 13.47
CA GLY A 241 -0.98 -1.33 13.63
C GLY A 241 -0.01 -0.59 12.71
N GLY A 242 -0.53 0.20 11.76
CA GLY A 242 0.21 1.22 11.03
C GLY A 242 0.32 2.47 11.92
N ILE A 243 1.48 2.67 12.53
CA ILE A 243 1.72 3.62 13.63
C ILE A 243 2.83 4.62 13.28
N PRO A 244 3.00 5.71 14.03
CA PRO A 244 4.09 6.67 13.81
C PRO A 244 5.47 6.01 13.86
N ALA A 245 6.41 6.51 13.06
CA ALA A 245 7.78 6.01 13.04
C ALA A 245 8.51 6.17 14.40
N ARG A 246 8.07 7.14 15.21
CA ARG A 246 8.63 7.40 16.55
C ARG A 246 7.74 6.86 17.68
N TRP A 247 7.03 5.77 17.44
CA TRP A 247 6.10 5.13 18.38
C TRP A 247 6.72 4.77 19.73
N ARG A 248 7.99 4.42 19.75
CA ARG A 248 8.70 4.00 20.96
C ARG A 248 9.05 5.19 21.87
N THR A 249 9.36 6.33 21.27
CA THR A 249 9.86 7.52 21.97
C THR A 249 8.82 8.63 22.09
N LEU A 250 7.69 8.54 21.40
CA LEU A 250 6.57 9.49 21.42
C LEU A 250 6.98 10.93 21.05
N ILE A 251 7.86 11.08 20.04
CA ILE A 251 8.33 12.37 19.56
C ILE A 251 8.03 12.55 18.06
N ARG A 252 8.22 13.76 17.54
CA ARG A 252 8.11 14.13 16.11
C ARG A 252 6.74 13.80 15.53
N ASP A 253 6.59 12.67 14.83
CA ASP A 253 5.35 12.25 14.17
C ASP A 253 4.38 11.51 15.09
N SER A 254 4.80 11.19 16.32
CA SER A 254 3.96 10.57 17.33
C SER A 254 3.45 11.59 18.34
N ARG A 255 2.20 11.45 18.77
CA ARG A 255 1.67 12.21 19.89
C ARG A 255 2.47 11.97 21.16
N PRO A 256 2.79 13.01 21.94
CA PRO A 256 3.65 12.88 23.12
C PRO A 256 2.94 12.34 24.37
N ASP A 257 1.62 12.08 24.32
CA ASP A 257 0.87 11.52 25.44
C ASP A 257 1.37 10.08 25.76
N PRO A 258 1.85 9.81 27.00
CA PRO A 258 2.37 8.51 27.41
C PRO A 258 1.38 7.34 27.26
N LYS A 259 0.08 7.61 27.24
CA LYS A 259 -0.96 6.57 27.04
C LYS A 259 -0.82 5.89 25.67
N TRP A 260 -0.33 6.58 24.64
CA TRP A 260 -0.06 6.01 23.34
C TRP A 260 0.98 4.91 23.37
N ALA A 261 1.93 4.98 24.30
CA ALA A 261 2.92 3.91 24.48
C ALA A 261 2.25 2.55 24.78
N ARG A 262 1.18 2.54 25.55
CA ARG A 262 0.40 1.32 25.83
C ARG A 262 -0.39 0.87 24.61
N VAL A 263 -1.02 1.80 23.90
CA VAL A 263 -1.81 1.52 22.70
C VAL A 263 -0.94 0.84 21.65
N TYR A 264 0.23 1.40 21.32
CA TYR A 264 1.11 0.81 20.31
C TYR A 264 1.60 -0.59 20.68
N ARG A 265 1.78 -0.87 21.96
CA ARG A 265 2.20 -2.18 22.47
C ARG A 265 1.05 -3.19 22.61
N SER A 266 -0.18 -2.79 22.31
CA SER A 266 -1.35 -3.67 22.33
C SER A 266 -1.65 -4.35 21.00
N PHE A 267 -1.00 -3.93 19.91
CA PHE A 267 -1.09 -4.63 18.62
C PHE A 267 -0.38 -5.99 18.67
N ASP A 268 -0.66 -6.87 17.72
CA ASP A 268 0.09 -8.11 17.54
C ASP A 268 1.32 -7.87 16.66
N ILE A 269 1.17 -6.99 15.65
CA ILE A 269 2.20 -6.59 14.71
C ILE A 269 2.24 -5.07 14.65
N VAL A 270 3.43 -4.48 14.73
CA VAL A 270 3.61 -3.04 14.53
C VAL A 270 4.28 -2.76 13.19
N SER A 271 3.75 -1.80 12.45
CA SER A 271 4.27 -1.35 11.16
C SER A 271 4.48 0.17 11.18
N PRO A 272 5.65 0.63 11.66
CA PRO A 272 5.93 2.07 11.74
C PRO A 272 6.05 2.70 10.36
N TRP A 273 5.36 3.83 10.15
CA TRP A 273 5.26 4.50 8.86
C TRP A 273 6.50 5.32 8.55
N THR A 274 7.24 4.91 7.52
CA THR A 274 8.55 5.51 7.20
C THR A 274 8.54 6.48 6.02
N ILE A 275 7.45 6.59 5.25
CA ILE A 275 7.37 7.53 4.13
C ILE A 275 7.68 8.96 4.62
N GLY A 276 8.64 9.61 3.94
CA GLY A 276 9.06 10.96 4.29
C GLY A 276 10.03 11.08 5.48
N ARG A 277 10.37 9.99 6.17
CA ARG A 277 11.30 10.02 7.33
C ARG A 277 12.77 10.06 6.93
N PHE A 278 13.06 9.67 5.71
CA PHE A 278 14.38 9.78 5.05
C PHE A 278 14.19 10.05 3.56
N ARG A 279 15.23 10.58 2.87
CA ARG A 279 15.16 11.01 1.47
C ARG A 279 16.29 10.47 0.59
N ASP A 280 17.26 9.79 1.20
CA ASP A 280 18.44 9.26 0.55
C ASP A 280 18.95 8.01 1.28
N THR A 281 19.98 7.37 0.73
CA THR A 281 20.56 6.14 1.25
C THR A 281 21.20 6.31 2.62
N GLU A 282 21.84 7.45 2.87
CA GLU A 282 22.45 7.81 4.15
C GLU A 282 21.37 8.01 5.23
N GLY A 283 20.27 8.65 4.87
CA GLY A 283 19.11 8.80 5.74
C GLY A 283 18.46 7.46 6.10
N ILE A 284 18.35 6.54 5.15
CA ILE A 284 17.91 5.17 5.41
C ILE A 284 18.84 4.50 6.42
N ASP A 285 20.15 4.56 6.20
CA ASP A 285 21.13 3.92 7.06
C ASP A 285 21.08 4.44 8.49
N ARG A 286 21.01 5.78 8.65
CA ARG A 286 20.85 6.41 9.97
C ARG A 286 19.53 6.01 10.63
N PHE A 287 18.42 6.03 9.88
CA PHE A 287 17.12 5.65 10.44
C PHE A 287 17.10 4.21 10.95
N TYR A 288 17.67 3.28 10.19
CA TYR A 288 17.77 1.88 10.62
C TYR A 288 18.66 1.71 11.86
N ALA A 289 19.79 2.42 11.94
CA ALA A 289 20.66 2.38 13.10
C ALA A 289 20.01 2.99 14.35
N ASP A 290 19.38 4.14 14.20
CA ASP A 290 18.86 4.95 15.32
C ASP A 290 17.50 4.47 15.82
N GLU A 291 16.63 3.99 14.92
CA GLU A 291 15.24 3.65 15.26
C GLU A 291 14.93 2.17 15.08
N VAL A 292 15.07 1.62 13.85
CA VAL A 292 14.61 0.25 13.56
C VAL A 292 15.33 -0.79 14.43
N THR A 293 16.64 -0.64 14.65
CA THR A 293 17.40 -1.55 15.51
C THR A 293 16.83 -1.56 16.94
N LYS A 294 16.50 -0.39 17.47
CA LYS A 294 15.94 -0.25 18.82
C LYS A 294 14.49 -0.73 18.89
N ASP A 295 13.70 -0.48 17.83
CA ASP A 295 12.33 -0.99 17.70
C ASP A 295 12.32 -2.52 17.73
N LEU A 296 13.24 -3.17 17.00
CA LEU A 296 13.35 -4.62 16.98
C LEU A 296 13.76 -5.22 18.34
N VAL A 297 14.57 -4.52 19.11
CA VAL A 297 14.89 -4.93 20.51
C VAL A 297 13.62 -4.86 21.36
N GLU A 298 12.88 -3.74 21.27
CA GLU A 298 11.65 -3.54 22.04
C GLU A 298 10.56 -4.55 21.67
N THR A 299 10.31 -4.76 20.36
CA THR A 299 9.27 -5.70 19.91
C THR A 299 9.59 -7.15 20.31
N ARG A 300 10.84 -7.59 20.19
CA ARG A 300 11.26 -8.92 20.66
C ARG A 300 11.04 -9.09 22.16
N ARG A 301 11.39 -8.09 22.96
CA ARG A 301 11.17 -8.10 24.42
C ARG A 301 9.69 -8.24 24.78
N LEU A 302 8.80 -7.70 23.95
CA LEU A 302 7.36 -7.69 24.17
C LEU A 302 6.61 -8.84 23.48
N GLY A 303 7.28 -9.66 22.68
CA GLY A 303 6.64 -10.69 21.86
C GLY A 303 5.79 -10.15 20.72
N LEU A 304 6.05 -8.90 20.30
CA LEU A 304 5.40 -8.27 19.14
C LEU A 304 6.17 -8.60 17.86
N GLU A 305 5.46 -8.66 16.73
CA GLU A 305 6.08 -8.72 15.42
C GLU A 305 6.28 -7.32 14.83
N TYR A 306 7.25 -7.20 13.94
CA TYR A 306 7.63 -5.94 13.32
C TYR A 306 7.61 -6.06 11.80
N MET A 307 6.82 -5.21 11.15
CA MET A 307 6.67 -5.16 9.70
C MET A 307 7.18 -3.81 9.18
N PRO A 308 8.44 -3.72 8.70
CA PRO A 308 8.96 -2.48 8.16
C PRO A 308 8.25 -2.07 6.89
N VAL A 309 8.06 -0.75 6.71
CA VAL A 309 7.54 -0.14 5.48
C VAL A 309 8.70 0.18 4.56
N VAL A 310 8.57 -0.21 3.27
CA VAL A 310 9.52 0.11 2.20
C VAL A 310 8.77 0.77 1.05
N TYR A 311 9.35 1.79 0.41
CA TYR A 311 8.69 2.56 -0.63
C TYR A 311 9.67 3.03 -1.72
N PRO A 312 9.21 3.19 -2.99
CA PRO A 312 10.13 3.44 -4.12
C PRO A 312 10.63 4.87 -4.22
N GLY A 313 9.87 5.83 -3.78
CA GLY A 313 10.07 7.28 -3.87
C GLY A 313 8.80 7.99 -3.44
N PHE A 314 8.75 9.33 -3.56
CA PHE A 314 7.58 10.11 -3.16
C PHE A 314 7.50 11.43 -3.94
N SER A 315 6.32 11.72 -4.47
CA SER A 315 5.98 13.00 -5.09
C SER A 315 4.46 13.24 -5.01
N TRP A 316 4.05 14.41 -4.56
CA TRP A 316 2.65 14.81 -4.44
C TRP A 316 2.41 16.25 -4.91
N HIS A 317 3.21 16.72 -5.84
CA HIS A 317 3.18 18.09 -6.36
C HIS A 317 1.83 18.46 -6.96
N ASN A 318 1.20 17.53 -7.70
CA ASN A 318 -0.10 17.79 -8.33
C ASN A 318 -1.25 17.87 -7.31
N MET A 319 -1.15 17.16 -6.18
CA MET A 319 -2.07 17.35 -5.04
C MET A 319 -1.78 18.63 -4.26
N ASN A 320 -0.51 18.95 -4.05
CA ASN A 320 -0.06 20.12 -3.30
C ASN A 320 0.98 20.90 -4.12
N ARG A 321 0.55 21.91 -4.85
CA ARG A 321 1.38 22.73 -5.75
C ARG A 321 2.55 23.44 -5.07
N THR A 322 2.55 23.55 -3.74
CA THR A 322 3.67 24.11 -2.97
C THR A 322 4.75 23.09 -2.64
N ALA A 323 4.44 21.80 -2.77
CA ALA A 323 5.41 20.74 -2.55
C ALA A 323 6.37 20.61 -3.74
N PRO A 324 7.66 20.32 -3.50
CA PRO A 324 8.61 20.05 -4.57
C PRO A 324 8.19 18.85 -5.41
N PHE A 325 8.29 18.99 -6.73
CA PHE A 325 8.16 17.88 -7.66
C PHE A 325 9.27 16.84 -7.45
N ASN A 326 8.97 15.54 -7.55
CA ASN A 326 9.90 14.43 -7.33
C ASN A 326 10.68 14.56 -6.01
N ARG A 327 9.96 14.87 -4.93
CA ARG A 327 10.53 15.23 -3.63
C ARG A 327 11.49 14.19 -3.04
N ILE A 328 11.22 12.91 -3.27
CA ILE A 328 12.09 11.78 -2.93
C ILE A 328 12.30 10.97 -4.21
N PRO A 329 13.41 11.22 -4.93
CA PRO A 329 13.68 10.55 -6.19
C PRO A 329 13.85 9.03 -6.05
N ARG A 330 13.35 8.31 -7.02
CA ARG A 330 13.40 6.83 -7.07
C ARG A 330 14.80 6.28 -7.36
N ARG A 331 15.66 7.08 -8.02
CA ARG A 331 17.07 6.78 -8.32
C ARG A 331 17.26 5.42 -8.99
N GLY A 332 16.47 5.10 -10.00
CA GLY A 332 16.54 3.81 -10.69
C GLY A 332 16.23 2.61 -9.80
N GLY A 333 15.56 2.80 -8.66
CA GLY A 333 15.24 1.75 -7.69
C GLY A 333 16.27 1.59 -6.56
N ARG A 334 17.42 2.32 -6.60
CA ARG A 334 18.45 2.22 -5.54
C ARG A 334 17.93 2.64 -4.18
N PHE A 335 17.04 3.65 -4.13
CA PHE A 335 16.39 4.10 -2.91
C PHE A 335 15.50 3.01 -2.28
N TYR A 336 14.66 2.35 -3.09
CA TYR A 336 13.83 1.22 -2.65
C TYR A 336 14.68 0.04 -2.17
N TRP A 337 15.69 -0.34 -2.98
CA TRP A 337 16.51 -1.50 -2.72
C TRP A 337 17.32 -1.39 -1.43
N ARG A 338 17.80 -0.19 -1.10
CA ARG A 338 18.51 0.04 0.15
C ARG A 338 17.65 -0.24 1.38
N GLN A 339 16.38 0.12 1.34
CA GLN A 339 15.42 -0.19 2.42
C GLN A 339 15.22 -1.70 2.54
N VAL A 340 15.00 -2.39 1.42
CA VAL A 340 14.86 -3.87 1.39
C VAL A 340 16.10 -4.54 1.99
N GLU A 341 17.31 -4.15 1.58
CA GLU A 341 18.55 -4.71 2.14
C GLU A 341 18.65 -4.49 3.65
N ARG A 342 18.33 -3.29 4.12
CA ARG A 342 18.36 -2.99 5.55
C ARG A 342 17.35 -3.81 6.33
N ALA A 343 16.13 -3.95 5.83
CA ALA A 343 15.10 -4.76 6.44
C ALA A 343 15.51 -6.24 6.54
N LEU A 344 16.06 -6.81 5.46
CA LEU A 344 16.54 -8.19 5.43
C LEU A 344 17.73 -8.42 6.40
N ARG A 345 18.71 -7.51 6.42
CA ARG A 345 19.86 -7.57 7.34
C ARG A 345 19.45 -7.46 8.80
N ALA A 346 18.37 -6.72 9.08
CA ALA A 346 17.81 -6.61 10.43
C ALA A 346 17.03 -7.87 10.87
N GLY A 347 16.87 -8.87 9.97
CA GLY A 347 16.21 -10.14 10.25
C GLY A 347 14.69 -10.08 10.16
N ASN A 348 14.13 -9.08 9.48
CA ASN A 348 12.68 -9.03 9.28
C ASN A 348 12.21 -10.12 8.31
N THR A 349 11.12 -10.79 8.66
CA THR A 349 10.52 -11.88 7.90
C THR A 349 9.31 -11.45 7.07
N MET A 350 8.88 -10.21 7.22
CA MET A 350 7.75 -9.61 6.49
C MET A 350 8.06 -8.16 6.17
N MET A 351 7.45 -7.62 5.11
CA MET A 351 7.59 -6.22 4.70
C MET A 351 6.27 -5.68 4.16
N TYR A 352 6.01 -4.40 4.41
CA TYR A 352 4.94 -3.64 3.78
C TYR A 352 5.50 -2.77 2.66
N GLY A 353 5.03 -2.97 1.43
CA GLY A 353 5.35 -2.13 0.29
C GLY A 353 4.34 -1.00 0.14
N ALA A 354 4.75 0.22 0.31
CA ALA A 354 3.90 1.39 0.13
C ALA A 354 4.20 2.06 -1.21
N MET A 355 3.30 1.96 -2.19
CA MET A 355 2.04 1.25 -2.37
C MET A 355 2.04 0.54 -3.72
N PHE A 356 1.08 -0.35 -4.00
CA PHE A 356 1.01 -0.99 -5.32
C PHE A 356 0.58 -0.01 -6.41
N ASP A 357 -0.52 0.72 -6.19
CA ASP A 357 -1.24 1.52 -7.19
C ASP A 357 -1.31 3.03 -6.89
N GLU A 358 -0.59 3.56 -5.91
CA GLU A 358 -0.71 4.95 -5.48
C GLU A 358 0.13 5.90 -6.35
N VAL A 359 -0.47 6.36 -7.43
CA VAL A 359 0.17 7.30 -8.38
C VAL A 359 0.06 8.76 -7.96
N ASP A 360 -0.86 9.11 -7.08
CA ASP A 360 -1.08 10.48 -6.60
C ASP A 360 -0.01 10.93 -5.60
N GLU A 361 0.56 10.03 -4.81
CA GLU A 361 1.74 10.31 -3.97
C GLU A 361 3.07 9.82 -4.57
N GLY A 362 3.05 9.37 -5.83
CA GLY A 362 4.26 8.92 -6.51
C GLY A 362 4.91 7.68 -5.89
N THR A 363 4.16 6.87 -5.14
CA THR A 363 4.65 5.66 -4.47
C THR A 363 4.33 4.37 -5.22
N ALA A 364 3.62 4.45 -6.35
CA ALA A 364 3.19 3.28 -7.12
C ALA A 364 4.34 2.34 -7.51
N MET A 365 4.11 1.04 -7.33
CA MET A 365 5.03 -0.05 -7.69
C MET A 365 4.57 -0.83 -8.93
N PHE A 366 3.34 -0.65 -9.39
CA PHE A 366 2.81 -1.26 -10.60
C PHE A 366 3.36 -0.59 -11.88
N LYS A 367 2.86 -0.97 -13.06
CA LYS A 367 3.33 -0.42 -14.34
C LYS A 367 2.91 1.03 -14.50
N VAL A 368 3.90 1.90 -14.73
CA VAL A 368 3.72 3.35 -14.92
C VAL A 368 4.50 3.84 -16.13
N ALA A 369 4.20 5.04 -16.60
CA ALA A 369 4.89 5.69 -17.70
C ALA A 369 6.41 5.58 -17.58
N ALA A 370 7.03 4.92 -18.55
CA ALA A 370 8.48 4.72 -18.61
C ALA A 370 9.22 6.03 -18.92
N SER A 371 8.63 6.87 -19.77
CA SER A 371 9.22 8.13 -20.23
C SER A 371 8.14 9.19 -20.47
N ALA A 372 8.57 10.42 -20.72
CA ALA A 372 7.67 11.52 -21.10
C ALA A 372 6.83 11.25 -22.37
N ARG A 373 7.18 10.23 -23.18
CA ARG A 373 6.37 9.82 -24.34
C ARG A 373 5.08 9.10 -23.94
N ASP A 374 5.04 8.59 -22.72
CA ASP A 374 3.97 7.75 -22.17
C ASP A 374 3.10 8.51 -21.16
N ALA A 375 3.32 9.83 -21.03
CA ALA A 375 2.68 10.69 -20.05
C ALA A 375 2.05 11.93 -20.72
N PRO A 376 0.98 12.54 -20.13
CA PRO A 376 0.39 13.77 -20.62
C PRO A 376 1.40 14.91 -20.69
N THR A 377 1.28 15.75 -21.74
CA THR A 377 2.18 16.89 -21.97
C THR A 377 1.83 18.13 -21.14
N GLU A 378 0.59 18.21 -20.66
CA GLU A 378 0.02 19.40 -20.01
C GLU A 378 0.29 19.46 -18.51
N VAL A 379 0.79 18.37 -17.92
CA VAL A 379 1.00 18.27 -16.46
C VAL A 379 2.38 17.66 -16.16
N PRO A 380 3.06 18.10 -15.10
CA PRO A 380 4.28 17.45 -14.67
C PRO A 380 3.95 16.08 -14.06
N VAL A 381 4.55 15.02 -14.58
CA VAL A 381 4.46 13.66 -14.00
C VAL A 381 5.85 13.05 -13.86
N VAL A 382 6.06 12.30 -12.80
CA VAL A 382 7.28 11.55 -12.52
C VAL A 382 7.26 10.29 -13.38
N THR A 383 8.03 10.26 -14.43
CA THR A 383 8.29 9.08 -15.27
C THR A 383 9.47 8.28 -14.72
N LEU A 384 9.63 7.04 -15.16
CA LEU A 384 10.71 6.19 -14.62
C LEU A 384 12.11 6.64 -15.05
N ASP A 385 12.22 7.37 -16.16
CA ASP A 385 13.48 7.93 -16.67
C ASP A 385 13.85 9.31 -16.10
N VAL A 386 13.02 9.92 -15.25
CA VAL A 386 13.23 11.26 -14.69
C VAL A 386 14.56 11.41 -13.93
N ASP A 387 15.08 10.34 -13.39
CA ASP A 387 16.36 10.28 -12.68
C ASP A 387 17.56 9.98 -13.63
N GLY A 388 17.36 10.04 -14.95
CA GLY A 388 18.39 9.87 -15.99
C GLY A 388 18.69 8.43 -16.38
N GLU A 389 17.92 7.46 -15.91
CA GLU A 389 18.08 6.04 -16.25
C GLU A 389 16.84 5.55 -17.02
N PRO A 390 16.97 5.08 -18.28
CA PRO A 390 15.85 4.51 -19.02
C PRO A 390 15.46 3.17 -18.40
N LEU A 391 14.22 3.07 -17.91
CA LEU A 391 13.69 1.90 -17.23
C LEU A 391 12.37 1.46 -17.89
N PRO A 392 12.12 0.16 -18.01
CA PRO A 392 10.83 -0.33 -18.53
C PRO A 392 9.70 -0.06 -17.51
N SER A 393 8.46 0.03 -17.99
CA SER A 393 7.28 0.35 -17.16
C SER A 393 7.08 -0.60 -15.98
N ASP A 394 7.49 -1.87 -16.13
CA ASP A 394 7.40 -2.93 -15.12
C ASP A 394 8.60 -3.01 -14.15
N TRP A 395 9.52 -2.03 -14.19
CA TRP A 395 10.78 -2.08 -13.43
C TRP A 395 10.57 -2.35 -11.94
N TYR A 396 9.60 -1.68 -11.32
CA TYR A 396 9.35 -1.82 -9.90
C TYR A 396 8.68 -3.14 -9.53
N LEU A 397 7.92 -3.76 -10.43
CA LEU A 397 7.43 -5.14 -10.25
C LEU A 397 8.60 -6.14 -10.26
N ARG A 398 9.61 -5.95 -11.11
CA ARG A 398 10.83 -6.77 -11.11
C ARG A 398 11.62 -6.63 -9.82
N LEU A 399 11.79 -5.41 -9.32
CA LEU A 399 12.44 -5.15 -8.02
C LEU A 399 11.66 -5.79 -6.86
N ALA A 400 10.34 -5.65 -6.86
CA ALA A 400 9.47 -6.26 -5.87
C ALA A 400 9.57 -7.79 -5.87
N ARG A 401 9.64 -8.41 -7.04
CA ARG A 401 9.89 -9.85 -7.20
C ARG A 401 11.20 -10.29 -6.56
N GLU A 402 12.29 -9.57 -6.82
CA GLU A 402 13.59 -9.91 -6.22
C GLU A 402 13.57 -9.72 -4.69
N ALA A 403 12.88 -8.68 -4.18
CA ALA A 403 12.69 -8.48 -2.76
C ALA A 403 11.88 -9.64 -2.13
N GLN A 404 10.77 -10.04 -2.77
CA GLN A 404 9.95 -11.18 -2.33
C GLN A 404 10.75 -12.49 -2.32
N LYS A 405 11.57 -12.73 -3.34
CA LYS A 405 12.45 -13.92 -3.43
C LYS A 405 13.47 -13.95 -2.28
N LYS A 406 14.12 -12.81 -2.00
CA LYS A 406 15.07 -12.72 -0.88
C LYS A 406 14.37 -12.94 0.46
N LEU A 407 13.19 -12.37 0.63
CA LEU A 407 12.40 -12.49 1.86
C LEU A 407 12.00 -13.95 2.15
N ARG A 408 11.64 -14.73 1.13
CA ARG A 408 11.35 -16.17 1.28
C ARG A 408 12.56 -16.98 1.77
N ASN A 409 13.75 -16.54 1.44
CA ASN A 409 15.00 -17.22 1.76
C ASN A 409 15.59 -16.76 3.11
N VAL A 410 14.96 -15.81 3.82
CA VAL A 410 15.40 -15.44 5.17
C VAL A 410 15.28 -16.67 6.08
N ARG A 411 16.43 -17.10 6.62
CA ARG A 411 16.43 -18.13 7.67
C ARG A 411 15.86 -17.49 8.94
N THR A 412 14.74 -17.96 9.41
CA THR A 412 14.32 -17.69 10.79
C THR A 412 15.42 -18.26 11.69
N ALA A 413 16.13 -17.40 12.42
CA ALA A 413 16.96 -17.88 13.51
C ALA A 413 16.02 -18.69 14.42
N SER A 414 16.26 -20.00 14.51
CA SER A 414 15.54 -20.85 15.45
C SER A 414 15.72 -20.21 16.83
N LEU A 415 14.66 -19.71 17.41
CA LEU A 415 14.58 -19.43 18.82
C LEU A 415 14.70 -20.79 19.51
N SER A 416 15.93 -21.24 19.76
CA SER A 416 16.15 -22.27 20.79
C SER A 416 15.61 -21.68 22.08
N ARG A 417 14.56 -22.29 22.57
CA ARG A 417 13.97 -22.04 23.89
C ARG A 417 14.97 -22.24 25.01
#